data_b257fe558964bbd8da67010cda7afcdd
#
_entry.id   b257fe558964bbd8da67010cda7afcdd
#
_cell.length_a   1.000
_cell.length_b   1.000
_cell.length_c   1.000
_cell.angle_alpha   90.00
_cell.angle_beta   90.00
_cell.angle_gamma   90.00
#
_symmetry.space_group_name_H-M   'P 1'
#
loop_
_entity.id
_entity.type
_entity.pdbx_description
1 polymer ?
#
loop_
_entity_poly.entity_id
_entity_poly.type
_entity_poly.pdbx_seq_one_letter_code
_entity_poly.pdbx_strand_id
1 'polypeptide(L)'
;VMFTYVISVFVVHNIEKESSVIGALYALGVTRGQLLFHYLLNPMMISFLGGAVGCVLGFSKYGTGWQMQDSIVYFSLPPMEIVTPAYLLVYSLVMPPVTAALVNCLVISKKLKRTALSLLRNEQTAGRAGKIQDVNLGNMKFLHRFQVRQLLREMRSAVAVVIGMFICLLVLLISADCYVLCKNFGDACLDETTYAYMYTYKYPTEDVPEDGTPAYVESLKKEAYGYNLDVTVLGIDKDNPYFPVETSNKKNEIVISSAAAQKFGVKVGDKLVLSDEVNERDYAFTVKDIVHFASGVYVFLDRDAMQELFDQEDDYYNVVFADHALDIDNGRLYSTVSRENVEESSQIFTDMMGPMVSMLAAISALIFMIVMYLMMKVMIDRSAFSISLMKVFGYRKGEIRRLYLDGNFYIIMLG
;
A
#
# COMPACT_ATOMS: atom_id res chain seq x y z
N VAL A 1 4.55 14.17 0.15
CA VAL A 1 4.06 14.70 -1.15
C VAL A 1 2.71 15.38 -0.97
N MET A 2 1.66 14.68 -0.45
CA MET A 2 0.31 15.24 -0.25
C MET A 2 0.30 16.50 0.60
N PHE A 3 0.92 16.45 1.78
CA PHE A 3 1.02 17.58 2.69
C PHE A 3 1.66 18.81 2.04
N THR A 4 2.79 18.62 1.35
CA THR A 4 3.48 19.70 0.64
C THR A 4 2.63 20.31 -0.46
N TYR A 5 1.85 19.49 -1.18
CA TYR A 5 0.92 19.95 -2.20
C TYR A 5 -0.21 20.83 -1.62
N VAL A 6 -0.85 20.36 -0.54
CA VAL A 6 -1.93 21.10 0.14
C VAL A 6 -1.43 22.47 0.64
N ILE A 7 -0.26 22.47 1.31
CA ILE A 7 0.35 23.72 1.79
C ILE A 7 0.69 24.64 0.62
N SER A 8 1.23 24.13 -0.49
CA SER A 8 1.55 24.95 -1.66
C SER A 8 0.32 25.66 -2.25
N VAL A 9 -0.81 24.95 -2.34
CA VAL A 9 -2.07 25.53 -2.80
C VAL A 9 -2.55 26.64 -1.86
N PHE A 10 -2.46 26.41 -0.56
CA PHE A 10 -2.84 27.39 0.46
C PHE A 10 -1.96 28.63 0.42
N VAL A 11 -0.64 28.48 0.32
CA VAL A 11 0.32 29.58 0.22
C VAL A 11 0.09 30.42 -1.04
N VAL A 12 -0.14 29.76 -2.19
CA VAL A 12 -0.48 30.46 -3.44
C VAL A 12 -1.75 31.30 -3.29
N HIS A 13 -2.77 30.71 -2.65
CA HIS A 13 -4.02 31.42 -2.41
C HIS A 13 -3.83 32.67 -1.52
N ASN A 14 -3.06 32.54 -0.43
CA ASN A 14 -2.76 33.69 0.44
C ASN A 14 -1.99 34.79 -0.30
N ILE A 15 -0.97 34.44 -1.11
CA ILE A 15 -0.24 35.40 -1.94
C ILE A 15 -1.17 36.11 -2.94
N GLU A 16 -2.11 35.39 -3.55
CA GLU A 16 -3.09 35.95 -4.46
C GLU A 16 -4.07 36.91 -3.74
N LYS A 17 -4.47 36.59 -2.53
CA LYS A 17 -5.34 37.43 -1.69
C LYS A 17 -4.65 38.69 -1.23
N GLU A 18 -3.36 38.57 -0.89
CA GLU A 18 -2.55 39.70 -0.39
C GLU A 18 -1.77 40.42 -1.51
N SER A 19 -2.10 40.18 -2.78
CA SER A 19 -1.31 40.70 -3.90
C SER A 19 -1.19 42.26 -3.91
N SER A 20 -2.22 42.98 -3.48
CA SER A 20 -2.18 44.44 -3.39
C SER A 20 -1.23 44.92 -2.27
N VAL A 21 -1.19 44.20 -1.14
CA VAL A 21 -0.26 44.49 -0.03
C VAL A 21 1.19 44.22 -0.48
N ILE A 22 1.42 43.10 -1.16
CA ILE A 22 2.73 42.76 -1.74
C ILE A 22 3.18 43.80 -2.75
N GLY A 23 2.25 44.31 -3.60
CA GLY A 23 2.51 45.40 -4.55
C GLY A 23 2.90 46.73 -3.86
N ALA A 24 2.21 47.09 -2.76
CA ALA A 24 2.57 48.22 -1.95
C ALA A 24 3.93 48.10 -1.28
N LEU A 25 4.26 46.92 -0.74
CA LEU A 25 5.57 46.63 -0.15
C LEU A 25 6.71 46.72 -1.19
N TYR A 26 6.47 46.28 -2.42
CA TYR A 26 7.42 46.52 -3.52
C TYR A 26 7.62 47.99 -3.85
N ALA A 27 6.55 48.79 -3.85
CA ALA A 27 6.65 50.21 -4.08
C ALA A 27 7.41 50.95 -2.96
N LEU A 28 7.38 50.43 -1.72
CA LEU A 28 8.16 50.88 -0.56
C LEU A 28 9.61 50.38 -0.55
N GLY A 29 10.05 49.60 -1.55
CA GLY A 29 11.43 49.14 -1.70
C GLY A 29 11.75 47.80 -1.05
N VAL A 30 10.75 47.04 -0.57
CA VAL A 30 10.97 45.67 -0.05
C VAL A 30 11.42 44.75 -1.18
N THR A 31 12.51 44.02 -0.95
CA THR A 31 13.10 43.11 -1.96
C THR A 31 12.30 41.83 -2.12
N ARG A 32 12.38 41.20 -3.31
CA ARG A 32 11.75 39.90 -3.58
C ARG A 32 12.23 38.79 -2.63
N GLY A 33 13.52 38.84 -2.24
CA GLY A 33 14.10 37.87 -1.34
C GLY A 33 13.52 37.93 0.07
N GLN A 34 13.28 39.12 0.58
CA GLN A 34 12.67 39.32 1.90
C GLN A 34 11.23 38.82 1.93
N LEU A 35 10.45 39.10 0.90
CA LEU A 35 9.09 38.59 0.78
C LEU A 35 9.04 37.08 0.57
N LEU A 36 9.96 36.52 -0.23
CA LEU A 36 10.08 35.08 -0.40
C LEU A 36 10.33 34.39 0.95
N PHE A 37 11.29 34.91 1.71
CA PHE A 37 11.64 34.35 3.03
C PHE A 37 10.44 34.43 3.99
N HIS A 38 9.73 35.56 4.01
CA HIS A 38 8.56 35.73 4.86
C HIS A 38 7.44 34.70 4.55
N TYR A 39 7.07 34.56 3.27
CA TYR A 39 6.04 33.59 2.88
C TYR A 39 6.51 32.11 2.97
N LEU A 40 7.82 31.85 2.97
CA LEU A 40 8.37 30.52 3.13
C LEU A 40 8.38 30.07 4.60
N LEU A 41 8.48 31.01 5.53
CA LEU A 41 8.54 30.71 6.96
C LEU A 41 7.29 29.97 7.45
N ASN A 42 6.10 30.36 7.00
CA ASN A 42 4.84 29.73 7.39
C ASN A 42 4.77 28.23 7.06
N PRO A 43 4.97 27.79 5.81
CA PRO A 43 4.98 26.36 5.48
C PRO A 43 6.08 25.59 6.20
N MET A 44 7.24 26.21 6.43
CA MET A 44 8.32 25.58 7.19
C MET A 44 7.92 25.35 8.66
N MET A 45 7.36 26.37 9.32
CA MET A 45 6.92 26.28 10.71
C MET A 45 5.81 25.25 10.91
N ILE A 46 4.81 25.24 10.01
CA ILE A 46 3.72 24.27 10.07
C ILE A 46 4.26 22.84 9.87
N SER A 47 5.19 22.66 8.92
CA SER A 47 5.81 21.36 8.66
C SER A 47 6.66 20.88 9.81
N PHE A 48 7.40 21.78 10.45
CA PHE A 48 8.22 21.47 11.62
C PHE A 48 7.35 21.06 12.82
N LEU A 49 6.30 21.84 13.11
CA LEU A 49 5.36 21.52 14.20
C LEU A 49 4.64 20.19 13.94
N GLY A 50 4.20 19.97 12.70
CA GLY A 50 3.59 18.70 12.30
C GLY A 50 4.56 17.51 12.45
N GLY A 51 5.82 17.70 12.07
CA GLY A 51 6.88 16.71 12.26
C GLY A 51 7.14 16.42 13.75
N ALA A 52 7.17 17.47 14.58
CA ALA A 52 7.37 17.31 16.03
C ALA A 52 6.21 16.55 16.69
N VAL A 53 4.97 16.95 16.38
CA VAL A 53 3.78 16.22 16.88
C VAL A 53 3.76 14.78 16.37
N GLY A 54 4.06 14.56 15.09
CA GLY A 54 4.16 13.22 14.51
C GLY A 54 5.22 12.35 15.18
N CYS A 55 6.38 12.95 15.53
CA CYS A 55 7.44 12.27 16.30
C CYS A 55 6.96 11.84 17.67
N VAL A 56 6.35 12.75 18.43
CA VAL A 56 5.86 12.46 19.78
C VAL A 56 4.79 11.36 19.75
N LEU A 57 3.86 11.44 18.82
CA LEU A 57 2.81 10.42 18.67
C LEU A 57 3.38 9.09 18.18
N GLY A 58 4.27 9.10 17.19
CA GLY A 58 4.86 7.90 16.60
C GLY A 58 5.72 7.09 17.56
N PHE A 59 6.57 7.77 18.37
CA PHE A 59 7.40 7.12 19.38
C PHE A 59 6.71 6.92 20.73
N SER A 60 5.44 7.27 20.85
CA SER A 60 4.66 7.01 22.07
C SER A 60 4.20 5.55 22.13
N LYS A 61 3.74 5.14 23.33
CA LYS A 61 3.08 3.85 23.52
C LYS A 61 1.84 3.68 22.63
N TYR A 62 1.20 4.77 22.21
CA TYR A 62 0.02 4.76 21.33
C TYR A 62 0.37 4.60 19.85
N GLY A 63 1.60 4.95 19.45
CA GLY A 63 2.07 4.73 18.08
C GLY A 63 2.69 3.34 17.92
N THR A 64 3.99 3.24 18.24
CA THR A 64 4.77 2.01 18.05
C THR A 64 4.31 0.88 18.95
N GLY A 65 3.98 1.17 20.22
CA GLY A 65 3.59 0.16 21.19
C GLY A 65 2.28 -0.54 20.84
N TRP A 66 1.30 0.21 20.34
CA TRP A 66 0.01 -0.36 19.95
C TRP A 66 0.13 -1.22 18.68
N GLN A 67 0.88 -0.78 17.68
CA GLN A 67 1.08 -1.55 16.44
C GLN A 67 1.85 -2.85 16.64
N MET A 68 2.71 -2.92 17.66
CA MET A 68 3.55 -4.09 17.93
C MET A 68 2.96 -5.03 18.99
N GLN A 69 1.85 -4.67 19.62
CA GLN A 69 1.25 -5.46 20.68
C GLN A 69 0.86 -6.85 20.18
N ASP A 70 0.25 -6.94 19.00
CA ASP A 70 -0.17 -8.20 18.42
C ASP A 70 1.02 -9.07 18.04
N SER A 71 2.10 -8.48 17.49
CA SER A 71 3.33 -9.21 17.17
C SER A 71 3.98 -9.87 18.39
N ILE A 72 3.92 -9.23 19.57
CA ILE A 72 4.45 -9.79 20.82
C ILE A 72 3.65 -11.02 21.24
N VAL A 73 2.33 -10.99 21.07
CA VAL A 73 1.44 -12.09 21.44
C VAL A 73 1.69 -13.31 20.55
N TYR A 74 1.76 -13.10 19.23
CA TYR A 74 1.89 -14.20 18.27
C TYR A 74 3.29 -14.81 18.18
N PHE A 75 4.34 -14.01 18.35
CA PHE A 75 5.73 -14.47 18.13
C PHE A 75 6.53 -14.69 19.42
N SER A 76 5.92 -14.60 20.60
CA SER A 76 6.61 -14.73 21.90
C SER A 76 7.90 -13.91 21.96
N LEU A 77 7.86 -12.68 21.44
CA LEU A 77 9.01 -11.78 21.44
C LEU A 77 9.30 -11.29 22.87
N PRO A 78 10.57 -10.99 23.19
CA PRO A 78 10.90 -10.37 24.46
C PRO A 78 10.21 -9.00 24.57
N PRO A 79 9.97 -8.50 25.81
CA PRO A 79 9.35 -7.20 26.00
C PRO A 79 10.11 -6.12 25.22
N MET A 80 9.36 -5.38 24.39
CA MET A 80 9.94 -4.37 23.50
C MET A 80 10.27 -3.10 24.24
N GLU A 81 11.50 -2.64 24.08
CA GLU A 81 11.90 -1.29 24.43
C GLU A 81 11.74 -0.36 23.23
N ILE A 82 11.01 0.74 23.42
CA ILE A 82 10.85 1.76 22.38
C ILE A 82 12.15 2.55 22.27
N VAL A 83 12.99 2.21 21.31
CA VAL A 83 14.23 2.92 21.04
C VAL A 83 13.95 4.05 20.05
N THR A 84 14.38 5.26 20.39
CA THR A 84 14.27 6.45 19.54
C THR A 84 15.63 6.78 18.94
N PRO A 85 16.04 6.18 17.81
CA PRO A 85 17.34 6.45 17.21
C PRO A 85 17.40 7.89 16.70
N ALA A 86 18.51 8.57 16.95
CA ALA A 86 18.70 9.99 16.64
C ALA A 86 18.47 10.31 15.14
N TYR A 87 18.83 9.39 14.25
CA TYR A 87 18.63 9.59 12.81
C TYR A 87 17.14 9.68 12.42
N LEU A 88 16.26 8.89 13.05
CA LEU A 88 14.81 8.98 12.79
C LEU A 88 14.22 10.29 13.31
N LEU A 89 14.70 10.79 14.45
CA LEU A 89 14.32 12.11 14.95
C LEU A 89 14.72 13.21 13.96
N VAL A 90 15.94 13.17 13.44
CA VAL A 90 16.42 14.12 12.43
C VAL A 90 15.59 14.02 11.16
N TYR A 91 15.31 12.82 10.66
CA TYR A 91 14.48 12.63 9.48
C TYR A 91 13.07 13.20 9.66
N SER A 92 12.41 12.93 10.77
CA SER A 92 11.03 13.38 11.00
C SER A 92 10.92 14.89 11.28
N LEU A 93 11.95 15.53 11.84
CA LEU A 93 11.95 16.97 12.11
C LEU A 93 12.49 17.81 10.95
N VAL A 94 13.47 17.32 10.21
CA VAL A 94 14.17 18.10 9.18
C VAL A 94 13.60 17.87 7.77
N MET A 95 13.27 16.63 7.42
CA MET A 95 12.79 16.32 6.06
C MET A 95 11.47 17.03 5.68
N PRO A 96 10.42 17.08 6.54
CA PRO A 96 9.19 17.78 6.18
C PRO A 96 9.37 19.27 5.94
N PRO A 97 10.07 20.08 6.80
CA PRO A 97 10.33 21.49 6.53
C PRO A 97 11.20 21.70 5.28
N VAL A 98 12.21 20.87 5.04
CA VAL A 98 13.08 21.00 3.86
C VAL A 98 12.30 20.74 2.58
N THR A 99 11.49 19.68 2.51
CA THR A 99 10.64 19.39 1.34
C THR A 99 9.60 20.48 1.14
N ALA A 100 8.97 20.98 2.20
CA ALA A 100 8.05 22.09 2.15
C ALA A 100 8.74 23.37 1.65
N ALA A 101 9.94 23.67 2.13
CA ALA A 101 10.73 24.82 1.70
C ALA A 101 11.10 24.74 0.21
N LEU A 102 11.61 23.61 -0.27
CA LEU A 102 12.02 23.44 -1.66
C LEU A 102 10.84 23.64 -2.63
N VAL A 103 9.73 22.95 -2.38
CA VAL A 103 8.55 23.04 -3.27
C VAL A 103 7.92 24.44 -3.21
N ASN A 104 7.75 25.00 -2.01
CA ASN A 104 7.14 26.33 -1.86
C ASN A 104 8.05 27.44 -2.37
N CYS A 105 9.38 27.32 -2.24
CA CYS A 105 10.32 28.26 -2.82
C CYS A 105 10.12 28.41 -4.34
N LEU A 106 10.00 27.30 -5.07
CA LEU A 106 9.75 27.30 -6.50
C LEU A 106 8.40 27.94 -6.86
N VAL A 107 7.37 27.62 -6.10
CA VAL A 107 6.00 28.11 -6.34
C VAL A 107 5.88 29.62 -6.03
N ILE A 108 6.39 30.03 -4.86
CA ILE A 108 6.32 31.43 -4.39
C ILE A 108 7.18 32.35 -5.28
N SER A 109 8.42 31.92 -5.60
CA SER A 109 9.32 32.72 -6.45
C SER A 109 8.71 33.00 -7.80
N LYS A 110 7.98 32.04 -8.38
CA LYS A 110 7.25 32.21 -9.66
C LYS A 110 6.10 33.20 -9.55
N LYS A 111 5.43 33.27 -8.41
CA LYS A 111 4.33 34.22 -8.16
C LYS A 111 4.83 35.65 -7.87
N LEU A 112 5.93 35.78 -7.11
CA LEU A 112 6.55 37.05 -6.75
C LEU A 112 7.32 37.73 -7.93
N LYS A 113 7.52 37.05 -9.06
CA LYS A 113 8.16 37.64 -10.26
C LYS A 113 7.30 38.74 -10.96
N ARG A 114 6.07 39.00 -10.52
CA ARG A 114 5.18 39.98 -11.09
C ARG A 114 5.64 41.42 -10.76
N THR A 115 5.27 42.40 -11.63
CA THR A 115 5.58 43.78 -11.40
C THR A 115 4.71 44.40 -10.28
N ALA A 116 5.23 45.38 -9.54
CA ALA A 116 4.50 46.04 -8.47
C ALA A 116 3.14 46.60 -8.95
N LEU A 117 3.08 47.19 -10.15
CA LEU A 117 1.86 47.74 -10.75
C LEU A 117 0.80 46.66 -11.00
N SER A 118 1.20 45.48 -11.51
CA SER A 118 0.25 44.36 -11.77
C SER A 118 -0.29 43.77 -10.49
N LEU A 119 0.51 43.78 -9.41
CA LEU A 119 0.11 43.32 -8.08
C LEU A 119 -0.84 44.31 -7.40
N LEU A 120 -0.56 45.60 -7.48
CA LEU A 120 -1.42 46.66 -6.94
C LEU A 120 -2.80 46.69 -7.61
N ARG A 121 -2.85 46.53 -8.93
CA ARG A 121 -4.12 46.47 -9.68
C ARG A 121 -4.87 45.17 -9.51
N ASN A 122 -4.30 44.21 -8.78
CA ASN A 122 -4.83 42.86 -8.63
C ASN A 122 -5.21 42.25 -10.00
N GLU A 123 -4.44 42.62 -11.03
CA GLU A 123 -4.61 42.05 -12.36
C GLU A 123 -4.25 40.56 -12.26
N GLN A 124 -5.29 39.75 -12.10
CA GLN A 124 -5.12 38.33 -12.30
C GLN A 124 -4.59 38.16 -13.72
N THR A 125 -3.39 37.59 -13.84
CA THR A 125 -2.84 37.28 -15.16
C THR A 125 -3.95 36.67 -16.00
N ALA A 126 -4.45 37.37 -16.99
CA ALA A 126 -5.31 36.87 -18.03
C ALA A 126 -4.49 35.87 -18.87
N GLY A 127 -4.04 34.78 -18.19
CA GLY A 127 -3.30 33.72 -18.80
C GLY A 127 -4.25 32.91 -19.62
N ARG A 128 -4.15 33.00 -20.94
CA ARG A 128 -4.78 32.11 -21.93
C ARG A 128 -6.29 31.79 -21.76
N ALA A 129 -7.01 32.56 -20.95
CA ALA A 129 -8.47 32.44 -20.82
C ALA A 129 -9.21 32.73 -22.13
N GLY A 130 -8.59 33.47 -23.06
CA GLY A 130 -9.22 33.89 -24.29
C GLY A 130 -9.59 32.81 -25.29
N LYS A 131 -8.89 31.66 -25.28
CA LYS A 131 -9.21 30.57 -26.22
C LYS A 131 -10.24 29.55 -25.71
N ILE A 132 -10.47 29.50 -24.39
CA ILE A 132 -11.41 28.54 -23.77
C ILE A 132 -12.80 29.18 -23.59
N GLN A 133 -12.91 30.53 -23.66
CA GLN A 133 -14.17 31.23 -23.56
C GLN A 133 -15.10 31.03 -24.77
N ASP A 134 -14.58 30.61 -25.91
CA ASP A 134 -15.33 30.43 -27.17
C ASP A 134 -15.95 29.02 -27.34
N VAL A 135 -16.04 28.23 -26.28
CA VAL A 135 -16.77 26.95 -26.35
C VAL A 135 -18.25 27.23 -26.54
N ASN A 136 -18.74 26.91 -27.74
CA ASN A 136 -20.14 27.14 -28.09
C ASN A 136 -21.05 26.10 -27.37
N LEU A 137 -21.62 26.50 -26.25
CA LEU A 137 -22.52 25.67 -25.40
C LEU A 137 -24.00 25.87 -25.83
N GLY A 138 -24.27 25.87 -27.13
CA GLY A 138 -25.50 26.31 -27.80
C GLY A 138 -26.84 25.88 -27.18
N ASN A 139 -27.03 24.65 -26.76
CA ASN A 139 -28.35 24.11 -26.35
C ASN A 139 -28.51 23.84 -24.85
N MET A 140 -27.59 24.30 -23.98
CA MET A 140 -27.67 24.06 -22.54
C MET A 140 -28.50 25.15 -21.83
N LYS A 141 -29.27 24.74 -20.79
CA LYS A 141 -29.95 25.68 -19.88
C LYS A 141 -28.94 26.64 -19.26
N PHE A 142 -29.37 27.90 -19.02
CA PHE A 142 -28.51 28.94 -18.48
C PHE A 142 -27.68 28.52 -17.27
N LEU A 143 -28.28 27.79 -16.34
CA LEU A 143 -27.62 27.28 -15.12
C LEU A 143 -26.39 26.41 -15.45
N HIS A 144 -26.57 25.42 -16.29
CA HIS A 144 -25.48 24.52 -16.68
C HIS A 144 -24.40 25.18 -17.52
N ARG A 145 -24.81 26.12 -18.41
CA ARG A 145 -23.86 26.94 -19.17
C ARG A 145 -23.00 27.78 -18.27
N PHE A 146 -23.59 28.40 -17.23
CA PHE A 146 -22.86 29.18 -16.24
C PHE A 146 -21.86 28.31 -15.45
N GLN A 147 -22.30 27.13 -14.95
CA GLN A 147 -21.48 26.22 -14.21
C GLN A 147 -20.28 25.72 -15.03
N VAL A 148 -20.50 25.31 -16.29
CA VAL A 148 -19.43 24.86 -17.19
C VAL A 148 -18.43 26.00 -17.47
N ARG A 149 -18.90 27.19 -17.74
CA ARG A 149 -18.01 28.38 -17.96
C ARG A 149 -17.20 28.74 -16.71
N GLN A 150 -17.79 28.60 -15.54
CA GLN A 150 -17.10 28.84 -14.27
C GLN A 150 -16.02 27.75 -14.07
N LEU A 151 -16.35 26.48 -14.30
CA LEU A 151 -15.43 25.36 -14.25
C LEU A 151 -14.23 25.59 -15.19
N LEU A 152 -14.48 25.94 -16.44
CA LEU A 152 -13.44 26.22 -17.43
C LEU A 152 -12.55 27.42 -17.02
N ARG A 153 -13.11 28.41 -16.37
CA ARG A 153 -12.35 29.57 -15.85
C ARG A 153 -11.44 29.16 -14.69
N GLU A 154 -11.86 28.19 -13.90
CA GLU A 154 -11.15 27.72 -12.69
C GLU A 154 -10.42 26.37 -12.89
N MET A 155 -10.17 25.97 -14.14
CA MET A 155 -9.58 24.68 -14.51
C MET A 155 -8.33 24.32 -13.70
N ARG A 156 -7.45 25.27 -13.39
CA ARG A 156 -6.25 24.99 -12.58
C ARG A 156 -6.58 24.57 -11.17
N SER A 157 -7.61 25.17 -10.58
CA SER A 157 -8.07 24.81 -9.24
C SER A 157 -8.76 23.46 -9.27
N ALA A 158 -9.61 23.22 -10.29
CA ALA A 158 -10.30 21.95 -10.49
C ALA A 158 -9.31 20.77 -10.67
N VAL A 159 -8.30 20.93 -11.53
CA VAL A 159 -7.25 19.91 -11.72
C VAL A 159 -6.50 19.65 -10.42
N ALA A 160 -6.21 20.69 -9.64
CA ALA A 160 -5.56 20.53 -8.36
C ALA A 160 -6.41 19.70 -7.36
N VAL A 161 -7.74 19.92 -7.35
CA VAL A 161 -8.69 19.13 -6.55
C VAL A 161 -8.68 17.68 -7.00
N VAL A 162 -8.82 17.44 -8.30
CA VAL A 162 -8.86 16.08 -8.88
C VAL A 162 -7.58 15.32 -8.55
N ILE A 163 -6.40 15.92 -8.69
CA ILE A 163 -5.13 15.30 -8.31
C ILE A 163 -5.10 14.98 -6.80
N GLY A 164 -5.54 15.90 -5.95
CA GLY A 164 -5.60 15.69 -4.50
C GLY A 164 -6.52 14.52 -4.13
N MET A 165 -7.72 14.48 -4.73
CA MET A 165 -8.67 13.37 -4.54
C MET A 165 -8.13 12.05 -5.05
N PHE A 166 -7.52 12.05 -6.23
CA PHE A 166 -6.92 10.86 -6.84
C PHE A 166 -5.86 10.24 -5.93
N ILE A 167 -4.97 11.05 -5.35
CA ILE A 167 -3.93 10.53 -4.43
C ILE A 167 -4.56 9.96 -3.15
N CYS A 168 -5.60 10.61 -2.59
CA CYS A 168 -6.30 10.09 -1.41
C CYS A 168 -7.00 8.75 -1.71
N LEU A 169 -7.70 8.67 -2.86
CA LEU A 169 -8.34 7.43 -3.30
C LEU A 169 -7.32 6.33 -3.56
N LEU A 170 -6.18 6.66 -4.16
CA LEU A 170 -5.10 5.69 -4.42
C LEU A 170 -4.58 5.09 -3.12
N VAL A 171 -4.35 5.90 -2.07
CA VAL A 171 -3.94 5.39 -0.76
C VAL A 171 -5.01 4.50 -0.13
N LEU A 172 -6.28 4.90 -0.26
CA LEU A 172 -7.41 4.11 0.25
C LEU A 172 -7.55 2.77 -0.49
N LEU A 173 -7.40 2.77 -1.82
CA LEU A 173 -7.42 1.55 -2.62
C LEU A 173 -6.27 0.61 -2.26
N ILE A 174 -5.03 1.13 -2.14
CA ILE A 174 -3.88 0.31 -1.72
C ILE A 174 -4.14 -0.32 -0.36
N SER A 175 -4.77 0.42 0.58
CA SER A 175 -5.12 -0.14 1.89
C SER A 175 -6.15 -1.27 1.77
N ALA A 176 -7.19 -1.07 0.96
CA ALA A 176 -8.22 -2.07 0.73
C ALA A 176 -7.65 -3.32 0.02
N ASP A 177 -6.81 -3.11 -1.01
CA ASP A 177 -6.15 -4.19 -1.74
C ASP A 177 -5.23 -5.01 -0.84
N CYS A 178 -4.49 -4.36 0.06
CA CYS A 178 -3.64 -5.04 1.03
C CYS A 178 -4.47 -5.94 1.96
N TYR A 179 -5.61 -5.46 2.46
CA TYR A 179 -6.52 -6.25 3.29
C TYR A 179 -7.10 -7.45 2.53
N VAL A 180 -7.59 -7.21 1.30
CA VAL A 180 -8.15 -8.27 0.45
C VAL A 180 -7.08 -9.31 0.11
N LEU A 181 -5.85 -8.88 -0.16
CA LEU A 181 -4.73 -9.78 -0.43
C LEU A 181 -4.44 -10.68 0.77
N CYS A 182 -4.34 -10.12 1.98
CA CYS A 182 -4.12 -10.90 3.20
C CYS A 182 -5.25 -11.91 3.45
N LYS A 183 -6.50 -11.49 3.27
CA LYS A 183 -7.66 -12.37 3.41
C LYS A 183 -7.66 -13.49 2.37
N ASN A 184 -7.47 -13.16 1.09
CA ASN A 184 -7.41 -14.17 0.03
C ASN A 184 -6.26 -15.16 0.22
N PHE A 185 -5.12 -14.70 0.75
CA PHE A 185 -4.02 -15.59 1.08
C PHE A 185 -4.40 -16.55 2.22
N GLY A 186 -5.05 -16.07 3.28
CA GLY A 186 -5.54 -16.92 4.37
C GLY A 186 -6.57 -17.95 3.87
N ASP A 187 -7.54 -17.51 3.08
CA ASP A 187 -8.56 -18.38 2.48
C ASP A 187 -7.90 -19.45 1.57
N ALA A 188 -6.91 -19.06 0.76
CA ALA A 188 -6.17 -20.00 -0.10
C ALA A 188 -5.38 -21.04 0.72
N CYS A 189 -4.73 -20.64 1.81
CA CYS A 189 -4.03 -21.57 2.70
C CYS A 189 -4.98 -22.64 3.27
N LEU A 190 -6.20 -22.25 3.62
CA LEU A 190 -7.22 -23.17 4.16
C LEU A 190 -7.80 -24.10 3.08
N ASP A 191 -8.09 -23.58 1.89
CA ASP A 191 -8.63 -24.34 0.77
C ASP A 191 -7.62 -25.37 0.25
N GLU A 192 -6.32 -25.04 0.28
CA GLU A 192 -5.24 -25.91 -0.12
C GLU A 192 -4.87 -26.96 0.94
N THR A 193 -5.24 -26.75 2.21
CA THR A 193 -5.04 -27.71 3.30
C THR A 193 -6.22 -28.68 3.34
N THR A 194 -6.11 -29.76 2.56
CA THR A 194 -7.17 -30.76 2.42
C THR A 194 -7.15 -31.83 3.51
N TYR A 195 -6.01 -32.01 4.20
CA TYR A 195 -5.84 -32.90 5.33
C TYR A 195 -6.28 -32.28 6.65
N ALA A 196 -6.73 -33.10 7.62
CA ALA A 196 -7.02 -32.60 8.97
C ALA A 196 -5.78 -32.54 9.84
N TYR A 197 -4.88 -33.50 9.68
CA TYR A 197 -3.63 -33.62 10.46
C TYR A 197 -2.46 -34.00 9.57
N MET A 198 -1.29 -33.41 9.86
CA MET A 198 0.01 -33.78 9.30
C MET A 198 0.95 -34.08 10.46
N TYR A 199 1.42 -35.33 10.53
CA TYR A 199 2.35 -35.81 11.54
C TYR A 199 3.73 -35.96 10.94
N THR A 200 4.72 -35.27 11.48
CA THR A 200 6.12 -35.38 11.08
C THR A 200 6.87 -36.21 12.12
N TYR A 201 7.49 -37.28 11.71
CA TYR A 201 8.23 -38.19 12.61
C TYR A 201 9.67 -37.68 12.85
N LYS A 202 10.21 -37.99 14.05
CA LYS A 202 11.63 -37.73 14.39
C LYS A 202 12.56 -38.75 13.76
N TYR A 203 12.08 -39.97 13.65
CA TYR A 203 12.84 -41.13 13.18
C TYR A 203 12.00 -41.94 12.21
N PRO A 204 12.63 -42.58 11.23
CA PRO A 204 11.93 -43.50 10.34
C PRO A 204 11.15 -44.54 11.14
N THR A 205 10.03 -44.96 10.63
CA THR A 205 9.19 -46.00 11.23
C THR A 205 8.75 -46.97 10.14
N GLU A 206 8.66 -48.23 10.45
CA GLU A 206 8.28 -49.30 9.49
C GLU A 206 6.75 -49.43 9.39
N ASP A 207 6.02 -49.08 10.45
CA ASP A 207 4.58 -49.27 10.55
C ASP A 207 3.83 -47.97 10.19
N VAL A 208 3.14 -47.96 9.06
CA VAL A 208 2.20 -46.90 8.70
C VAL A 208 0.90 -47.10 9.49
N PRO A 209 0.36 -46.06 10.17
CA PRO A 209 -0.95 -46.16 10.82
C PRO A 209 -2.05 -46.53 9.82
N GLU A 210 -3.03 -47.39 10.26
CA GLU A 210 -4.07 -47.94 9.38
C GLU A 210 -4.85 -46.89 8.57
N ASP A 211 -5.06 -45.72 9.14
CA ASP A 211 -5.81 -44.62 8.49
C ASP A 211 -4.90 -43.45 8.08
N GLY A 212 -3.60 -43.67 7.98
CA GLY A 212 -2.61 -42.67 7.62
C GLY A 212 -2.12 -42.81 6.18
N THR A 213 -1.97 -41.72 5.46
CA THR A 213 -1.35 -41.69 4.13
C THR A 213 0.10 -41.24 4.26
N PRO A 214 1.07 -42.15 3.97
CA PRO A 214 2.49 -41.81 4.11
C PRO A 214 2.96 -40.87 3.01
N ALA A 215 3.92 -40.01 3.37
CA ALA A 215 4.62 -39.13 2.44
C ALA A 215 6.07 -38.95 2.90
N TYR A 216 6.91 -38.52 1.98
CA TYR A 216 8.30 -38.18 2.25
C TYR A 216 8.58 -36.72 2.06
N VAL A 217 9.11 -36.06 3.06
CA VAL A 217 9.41 -34.60 3.04
C VAL A 217 10.89 -34.37 3.27
N GLU A 218 11.50 -33.57 2.41
CA GLU A 218 12.85 -33.02 2.56
C GLU A 218 12.84 -31.51 2.41
N SER A 219 13.78 -30.82 3.09
CA SER A 219 13.97 -29.38 2.95
C SER A 219 15.26 -29.13 2.19
N LEU A 220 15.12 -28.61 0.98
CA LEU A 220 16.24 -28.12 0.18
C LEU A 220 16.26 -26.62 0.17
N LYS A 221 17.37 -26.02 -0.30
CA LYS A 221 17.52 -24.58 -0.36
C LYS A 221 17.66 -24.04 -1.77
N LYS A 222 17.15 -22.85 -1.98
CA LYS A 222 17.33 -22.10 -3.22
C LYS A 222 17.78 -20.68 -2.89
N GLU A 223 18.93 -20.28 -3.42
CA GLU A 223 19.34 -18.89 -3.35
C GLU A 223 18.45 -18.04 -4.25
N ALA A 224 17.79 -17.07 -3.66
CA ALA A 224 17.01 -16.06 -4.37
C ALA A 224 17.07 -14.73 -3.62
N TYR A 225 17.25 -13.63 -4.35
CA TYR A 225 17.33 -12.26 -3.80
C TYR A 225 18.42 -12.07 -2.72
N GLY A 226 19.50 -12.87 -2.78
CA GLY A 226 20.60 -12.83 -1.81
C GLY A 226 20.31 -13.54 -0.48
N TYR A 227 19.27 -14.37 -0.42
CA TYR A 227 18.90 -15.20 0.72
C TYR A 227 18.75 -16.65 0.30
N ASN A 228 19.16 -17.58 1.19
CA ASN A 228 18.86 -18.99 1.03
C ASN A 228 17.44 -19.24 1.54
N LEU A 229 16.55 -19.58 0.64
CA LEU A 229 15.13 -19.84 0.93
C LEU A 229 14.92 -21.34 1.02
N ASP A 230 14.20 -21.78 2.05
CA ASP A 230 13.79 -23.16 2.22
C ASP A 230 12.72 -23.52 1.19
N VAL A 231 12.89 -24.67 0.56
CA VAL A 231 11.99 -25.27 -0.41
C VAL A 231 11.60 -26.64 0.11
N THR A 232 10.33 -26.83 0.39
CA THR A 232 9.81 -28.12 0.83
C THR A 232 9.63 -29.02 -0.37
N VAL A 233 10.38 -30.12 -0.40
CA VAL A 233 10.24 -31.19 -1.39
C VAL A 233 9.35 -32.25 -0.79
N LEU A 234 8.22 -32.53 -1.43
CA LEU A 234 7.21 -33.47 -0.97
C LEU A 234 7.08 -34.63 -1.96
N GLY A 235 7.47 -35.82 -1.53
CA GLY A 235 7.24 -37.08 -2.22
C GLY A 235 5.89 -37.67 -1.86
N ILE A 236 5.01 -37.82 -2.84
CA ILE A 236 3.65 -38.29 -2.69
C ILE A 236 3.37 -39.44 -3.64
N ASP A 237 2.51 -40.38 -3.22
CA ASP A 237 2.01 -41.43 -4.08
C ASP A 237 1.01 -40.87 -5.11
N LYS A 238 0.87 -41.50 -6.25
CA LYS A 238 -0.02 -41.08 -7.33
C LYS A 238 -1.49 -41.01 -6.94
N ASP A 239 -1.89 -41.87 -6.02
CA ASP A 239 -3.27 -41.94 -5.53
C ASP A 239 -3.47 -41.15 -4.22
N ASN A 240 -2.57 -40.22 -3.93
CA ASN A 240 -2.66 -39.42 -2.71
C ASN A 240 -3.94 -38.56 -2.72
N PRO A 241 -4.84 -38.71 -1.72
CA PRO A 241 -6.11 -38.01 -1.71
C PRO A 241 -6.00 -36.51 -1.37
N TYR A 242 -4.87 -36.12 -0.77
CA TYR A 242 -4.70 -34.75 -0.25
C TYR A 242 -4.07 -33.76 -1.24
N PHE A 243 -3.32 -34.28 -2.21
CA PHE A 243 -2.64 -33.45 -3.20
C PHE A 243 -2.98 -33.93 -4.61
N PRO A 244 -3.89 -33.26 -5.32
CA PRO A 244 -4.28 -33.62 -6.68
C PRO A 244 -3.19 -33.20 -7.68
N VAL A 245 -2.00 -33.79 -7.57
CA VAL A 245 -0.82 -33.46 -8.37
C VAL A 245 -0.38 -34.69 -9.13
N GLU A 246 -0.30 -34.60 -10.46
CA GLU A 246 0.24 -35.67 -11.30
C GLU A 246 1.77 -35.64 -11.32
N THR A 247 2.39 -36.37 -10.40
CA THR A 247 3.86 -36.51 -10.31
C THR A 247 4.42 -37.34 -11.47
N SER A 248 5.73 -37.26 -11.68
CA SER A 248 6.47 -38.07 -12.66
C SER A 248 7.31 -39.12 -11.95
N ASN A 249 7.38 -40.32 -12.50
CA ASN A 249 8.26 -41.38 -11.98
C ASN A 249 9.75 -41.11 -12.22
N LYS A 250 10.10 -39.97 -12.86
CA LYS A 250 11.50 -39.66 -13.14
C LYS A 250 12.06 -38.76 -12.03
N LYS A 251 13.22 -39.13 -11.52
CA LYS A 251 13.92 -38.41 -10.43
C LYS A 251 14.23 -36.94 -10.72
N ASN A 252 14.32 -36.56 -12.00
CA ASN A 252 14.72 -35.23 -12.42
C ASN A 252 13.55 -34.35 -12.94
N GLU A 253 12.33 -34.89 -12.93
CA GLU A 253 11.12 -34.14 -13.33
C GLU A 253 10.29 -33.85 -12.09
N ILE A 254 9.99 -32.56 -11.89
CA ILE A 254 9.25 -32.07 -10.73
C ILE A 254 8.01 -31.29 -11.14
N VAL A 255 7.02 -31.30 -10.25
CA VAL A 255 5.90 -30.35 -10.30
C VAL A 255 6.12 -29.32 -9.19
N ILE A 256 5.94 -28.04 -9.49
CA ILE A 256 6.18 -26.97 -8.51
C ILE A 256 4.90 -26.21 -8.19
N SER A 257 4.85 -25.65 -6.99
CA SER A 257 3.76 -24.77 -6.57
C SER A 257 3.79 -23.45 -7.35
N SER A 258 2.64 -22.84 -7.56
CA SER A 258 2.53 -21.50 -8.16
C SER A 258 3.34 -20.45 -7.38
N ALA A 259 3.42 -20.58 -6.05
CA ALA A 259 4.26 -19.74 -5.20
C ALA A 259 5.75 -19.91 -5.51
N ALA A 260 6.24 -21.15 -5.68
CA ALA A 260 7.62 -21.43 -6.08
C ALA A 260 7.92 -20.89 -7.47
N ALA A 261 7.03 -21.13 -8.43
CA ALA A 261 7.17 -20.64 -9.81
C ALA A 261 7.31 -19.11 -9.87
N GLN A 262 6.44 -18.40 -9.15
CA GLN A 262 6.46 -16.95 -9.10
C GLN A 262 7.72 -16.42 -8.38
N LYS A 263 8.09 -17.04 -7.26
CA LYS A 263 9.21 -16.60 -6.44
C LYS A 263 10.55 -16.77 -7.13
N PHE A 264 10.73 -17.87 -7.86
CA PHE A 264 11.97 -18.17 -8.57
C PHE A 264 11.95 -17.74 -10.04
N GLY A 265 10.81 -17.30 -10.57
CA GLY A 265 10.65 -16.86 -11.94
C GLY A 265 10.80 -17.98 -12.96
N VAL A 266 10.51 -19.25 -12.58
CA VAL A 266 10.64 -20.44 -13.44
C VAL A 266 9.32 -20.80 -14.10
N LYS A 267 9.40 -21.38 -15.29
CA LYS A 267 8.27 -21.84 -16.12
C LYS A 267 8.37 -23.33 -16.40
N VAL A 268 7.29 -23.89 -16.90
CA VAL A 268 7.29 -25.29 -17.38
C VAL A 268 8.39 -25.45 -18.45
N GLY A 269 9.22 -26.46 -18.27
CA GLY A 269 10.37 -26.78 -19.10
C GLY A 269 11.70 -26.18 -18.63
N ASP A 270 11.69 -25.24 -17.69
CA ASP A 270 12.90 -24.65 -17.13
C ASP A 270 13.61 -25.60 -16.15
N LYS A 271 14.88 -25.32 -15.90
CA LYS A 271 15.67 -26.03 -14.91
C LYS A 271 15.66 -25.29 -13.57
N LEU A 272 15.35 -26.01 -12.50
CA LEU A 272 15.45 -25.55 -11.13
C LEU A 272 16.56 -26.33 -10.41
N VAL A 273 17.54 -25.63 -9.87
CA VAL A 273 18.59 -26.23 -9.04
C VAL A 273 18.30 -25.92 -7.58
N LEU A 274 18.24 -26.95 -6.77
CA LEU A 274 18.06 -26.89 -5.31
C LEU A 274 19.29 -27.48 -4.64
N SER A 275 19.73 -26.87 -3.56
CA SER A 275 20.94 -27.24 -2.84
C SER A 275 20.59 -27.92 -1.50
N ASP A 276 21.22 -29.04 -1.25
CA ASP A 276 21.27 -29.68 0.06
C ASP A 276 22.54 -29.21 0.78
N GLU A 277 22.39 -28.30 1.73
CA GLU A 277 23.53 -27.75 2.47
C GLU A 277 24.12 -28.76 3.45
N VAL A 278 23.34 -29.76 3.86
CA VAL A 278 23.79 -30.77 4.84
C VAL A 278 24.74 -31.77 4.18
N ASN A 279 24.37 -32.23 2.97
CA ASN A 279 25.16 -33.23 2.22
C ASN A 279 26.06 -32.58 1.16
N GLU A 280 26.09 -31.24 1.06
CA GLU A 280 26.85 -30.45 0.06
C GLU A 280 26.57 -30.92 -1.39
N ARG A 281 25.29 -31.19 -1.72
CA ARG A 281 24.87 -31.70 -3.02
C ARG A 281 23.87 -30.73 -3.68
N ASP A 282 23.99 -30.59 -4.98
CA ASP A 282 23.06 -29.83 -5.80
C ASP A 282 22.22 -30.77 -6.65
N TYR A 283 20.91 -30.59 -6.60
CA TYR A 283 19.93 -31.34 -7.40
C TYR A 283 19.36 -30.47 -8.50
N ALA A 284 19.51 -30.89 -9.75
CA ALA A 284 19.01 -30.19 -10.93
C ALA A 284 17.73 -30.86 -11.45
N PHE A 285 16.63 -30.17 -11.36
CA PHE A 285 15.32 -30.65 -11.78
C PHE A 285 14.83 -29.91 -13.02
N THR A 286 13.97 -30.56 -13.80
CA THR A 286 13.20 -29.97 -14.89
C THR A 286 11.76 -29.81 -14.45
N VAL A 287 11.22 -28.61 -14.55
CA VAL A 287 9.82 -28.30 -14.19
C VAL A 287 8.88 -28.93 -15.23
N LYS A 288 8.14 -29.96 -14.86
CA LYS A 288 7.16 -30.65 -15.72
C LYS A 288 5.84 -29.87 -15.77
N ASP A 289 5.38 -29.39 -14.62
CA ASP A 289 4.11 -28.68 -14.48
C ASP A 289 4.14 -27.71 -13.29
N ILE A 290 3.18 -26.78 -13.26
CA ILE A 290 2.98 -25.81 -12.17
C ILE A 290 1.56 -25.93 -11.68
N VAL A 291 1.39 -26.34 -10.42
CA VAL A 291 0.08 -26.47 -9.79
C VAL A 291 -0.25 -25.24 -8.96
N HIS A 292 -1.53 -24.90 -8.91
CA HIS A 292 -1.99 -23.82 -8.04
C HIS A 292 -1.89 -24.27 -6.57
N PHE A 293 -0.86 -23.78 -5.92
CA PHE A 293 -0.61 -23.97 -4.49
C PHE A 293 0.12 -22.73 -3.99
N ALA A 294 -0.60 -21.87 -3.29
CA ALA A 294 -0.13 -20.55 -2.90
C ALA A 294 0.42 -20.49 -1.47
N SER A 295 0.05 -21.48 -0.64
CA SER A 295 0.36 -21.51 0.79
C SER A 295 1.83 -21.73 1.10
N GLY A 296 2.64 -22.21 0.14
CA GLY A 296 4.06 -22.47 0.38
C GLY A 296 4.89 -22.71 -0.88
N VAL A 297 6.21 -22.74 -0.65
CA VAL A 297 7.20 -23.03 -1.70
C VAL A 297 7.42 -24.55 -1.73
N TYR A 298 6.56 -25.23 -2.47
CA TYR A 298 6.56 -26.70 -2.56
C TYR A 298 7.06 -27.17 -3.92
N VAL A 299 7.75 -28.29 -3.88
CA VAL A 299 8.17 -29.10 -5.02
C VAL A 299 7.62 -30.49 -4.80
N PHE A 300 6.85 -31.02 -5.75
CA PHE A 300 6.22 -32.32 -5.67
C PHE A 300 6.96 -33.33 -6.56
N LEU A 301 7.26 -34.49 -5.99
CA LEU A 301 7.82 -35.64 -6.68
C LEU A 301 6.97 -36.89 -6.40
N ASP A 302 7.18 -37.93 -7.20
CA ASP A 302 6.75 -39.28 -6.86
C ASP A 302 7.56 -39.80 -5.69
N ARG A 303 6.92 -40.43 -4.70
CA ARG A 303 7.59 -40.88 -3.48
C ARG A 303 8.73 -41.82 -3.76
N ASP A 304 8.50 -42.83 -4.64
CA ASP A 304 9.54 -43.83 -5.00
C ASP A 304 10.73 -43.16 -5.70
N ALA A 305 10.45 -42.23 -6.60
CA ALA A 305 11.50 -41.44 -7.28
C ALA A 305 12.30 -40.59 -6.31
N MET A 306 11.66 -40.07 -5.26
CA MET A 306 12.31 -39.26 -4.22
C MET A 306 13.15 -40.12 -3.28
N GLN A 307 12.68 -41.30 -2.88
CA GLN A 307 13.45 -42.29 -2.10
C GLN A 307 14.73 -42.69 -2.83
N GLU A 308 14.62 -43.02 -4.11
CA GLU A 308 15.78 -43.35 -4.93
C GLU A 308 16.73 -42.16 -5.15
N LEU A 309 16.24 -40.90 -5.19
CA LEU A 309 17.04 -39.69 -5.32
C LEU A 309 17.89 -39.39 -4.08
N PHE A 310 17.34 -39.64 -2.90
CA PHE A 310 17.99 -39.38 -1.60
C PHE A 310 18.61 -40.64 -0.96
N ASP A 311 18.77 -41.72 -1.73
CA ASP A 311 19.37 -42.99 -1.28
C ASP A 311 18.67 -43.59 -0.02
N GLN A 312 17.32 -43.47 0.05
CA GLN A 312 16.51 -44.03 1.12
C GLN A 312 16.05 -45.46 0.79
N GLU A 313 15.64 -46.19 1.81
CA GLU A 313 15.06 -47.51 1.65
C GLU A 313 13.68 -47.46 0.96
N ASP A 314 13.32 -48.56 0.29
CA ASP A 314 11.98 -48.70 -0.24
C ASP A 314 10.96 -48.60 0.90
N ASP A 315 9.83 -47.96 0.64
CA ASP A 315 8.79 -47.65 1.63
C ASP A 315 9.14 -46.63 2.73
N TYR A 316 10.27 -45.92 2.63
CA TYR A 316 10.63 -44.87 3.56
C TYR A 316 9.60 -43.74 3.54
N TYR A 317 9.17 -43.30 4.72
CA TYR A 317 8.36 -42.11 4.93
C TYR A 317 8.76 -41.41 6.23
N ASN A 318 8.53 -40.13 6.33
CA ASN A 318 8.76 -39.35 7.53
C ASN A 318 7.58 -38.43 7.88
N VAL A 319 6.53 -38.42 7.05
CA VAL A 319 5.31 -37.69 7.26
C VAL A 319 4.10 -38.57 7.00
N VAL A 320 3.04 -38.39 7.79
CA VAL A 320 1.74 -39.03 7.59
C VAL A 320 0.65 -37.98 7.60
N PHE A 321 -0.21 -37.99 6.59
CA PHE A 321 -1.41 -37.22 6.51
C PHE A 321 -2.63 -38.02 6.94
N ALA A 322 -3.59 -37.38 7.63
CA ALA A 322 -4.81 -38.05 8.10
C ALA A 322 -6.00 -37.09 8.14
N ASP A 323 -7.22 -37.63 8.01
CA ASP A 323 -8.48 -36.86 8.12
C ASP A 323 -8.99 -36.75 9.58
N HIS A 324 -8.40 -37.50 10.49
CA HIS A 324 -8.74 -37.49 11.91
C HIS A 324 -7.49 -37.65 12.78
N ALA A 325 -7.64 -37.41 14.07
CA ALA A 325 -6.53 -37.54 15.00
C ALA A 325 -6.13 -38.99 15.14
N LEU A 326 -4.85 -39.30 14.87
CA LEU A 326 -4.25 -40.61 15.05
C LEU A 326 -3.63 -40.73 16.44
N ASP A 327 -3.72 -41.92 17.04
CA ASP A 327 -3.10 -42.24 18.34
C ASP A 327 -1.62 -42.60 18.11
N ILE A 328 -0.78 -41.58 17.98
CA ILE A 328 0.67 -41.75 17.80
C ILE A 328 1.38 -41.20 19.05
N ASP A 329 2.32 -41.99 19.58
CA ASP A 329 3.13 -41.55 20.72
C ASP A 329 3.86 -40.21 20.41
N ASN A 330 3.59 -39.19 21.18
CA ASN A 330 4.20 -37.85 21.04
C ASN A 330 5.75 -37.88 21.12
N GLY A 331 6.32 -38.92 21.77
CA GLY A 331 7.77 -39.14 21.80
C GLY A 331 8.37 -39.37 20.41
N ARG A 332 7.61 -39.94 19.49
CA ARG A 332 8.02 -40.28 18.12
C ARG A 332 7.85 -39.07 17.15
N LEU A 333 7.03 -38.10 17.50
CA LEU A 333 6.69 -37.01 16.62
C LEU A 333 7.65 -35.83 16.80
N TYR A 334 8.11 -35.27 15.67
CA TYR A 334 8.82 -34.01 15.61
C TYR A 334 7.83 -32.83 15.69
N SER A 335 6.76 -32.88 14.89
CA SER A 335 5.69 -31.90 14.90
C SER A 335 4.36 -32.53 14.49
N THR A 336 3.28 -31.92 14.97
CA THR A 336 1.92 -32.18 14.51
C THR A 336 1.33 -30.87 14.06
N VAL A 337 0.88 -30.81 12.81
CA VAL A 337 0.20 -29.64 12.26
C VAL A 337 -1.26 -30.04 12.00
N SER A 338 -2.20 -29.36 12.62
CA SER A 338 -3.63 -29.54 12.35
C SER A 338 -4.13 -28.46 11.39
N ARG A 339 -5.25 -28.71 10.74
CA ARG A 339 -5.94 -27.72 9.93
C ARG A 339 -6.30 -26.48 10.75
N GLU A 340 -6.63 -26.64 12.03
CA GLU A 340 -6.88 -25.54 12.98
C GLU A 340 -5.62 -24.67 13.17
N ASN A 341 -4.43 -25.29 13.30
CA ASN A 341 -3.17 -24.53 13.38
C ASN A 341 -2.89 -23.73 12.09
N VAL A 342 -3.23 -24.27 10.93
CA VAL A 342 -3.10 -23.57 9.65
C VAL A 342 -4.06 -22.38 9.60
N GLU A 343 -5.31 -22.57 10.08
CA GLU A 343 -6.30 -21.49 10.17
C GLU A 343 -5.83 -20.37 11.09
N GLU A 344 -5.41 -20.71 12.31
CA GLU A 344 -4.87 -19.74 13.25
C GLU A 344 -3.66 -19.00 12.66
N SER A 345 -2.72 -19.71 12.04
CA SER A 345 -1.53 -19.13 11.43
C SER A 345 -1.87 -18.20 10.26
N SER A 346 -2.87 -18.55 9.46
CA SER A 346 -3.32 -17.73 8.33
C SER A 346 -4.03 -16.45 8.79
N GLN A 347 -4.80 -16.53 9.88
CA GLN A 347 -5.49 -15.38 10.48
C GLN A 347 -4.52 -14.37 11.10
N ILE A 348 -3.35 -14.81 11.60
CA ILE A 348 -2.32 -13.92 12.15
C ILE A 348 -1.98 -12.79 11.17
N PHE A 349 -1.81 -13.09 9.89
CA PHE A 349 -1.50 -12.06 8.89
C PHE A 349 -2.63 -11.03 8.74
N THR A 350 -3.87 -11.49 8.75
CA THR A 350 -5.05 -10.62 8.65
C THR A 350 -5.20 -9.76 9.90
N ASP A 351 -5.00 -10.33 11.06
CA ASP A 351 -5.11 -9.66 12.36
C ASP A 351 -3.99 -8.63 12.55
N MET A 352 -2.77 -8.95 12.17
CA MET A 352 -1.64 -8.00 12.21
C MET A 352 -1.82 -6.85 11.22
N MET A 353 -2.35 -7.11 10.04
CA MET A 353 -2.54 -6.08 9.00
C MET A 353 -3.81 -5.26 9.20
N GLY A 354 -4.85 -5.83 9.83
CA GLY A 354 -6.14 -5.18 10.05
C GLY A 354 -6.05 -3.79 10.71
N PRO A 355 -5.40 -3.65 11.87
CA PRO A 355 -5.21 -2.35 12.54
C PRO A 355 -4.43 -1.35 11.68
N MET A 356 -3.39 -1.80 11.00
CA MET A 356 -2.57 -0.96 10.13
C MET A 356 -3.38 -0.44 8.93
N VAL A 357 -4.13 -1.31 8.28
CA VAL A 357 -5.01 -0.97 7.14
C VAL A 357 -6.12 -0.01 7.58
N SER A 358 -6.77 -0.28 8.72
CA SER A 358 -7.85 0.57 9.25
C SER A 358 -7.34 1.96 9.62
N MET A 359 -6.16 2.07 10.22
CA MET A 359 -5.52 3.34 10.53
C MET A 359 -5.17 4.12 9.24
N LEU A 360 -4.61 3.45 8.24
CA LEU A 360 -4.26 4.06 6.96
C LEU A 360 -5.51 4.55 6.21
N ALA A 361 -6.60 3.78 6.23
CA ALA A 361 -7.89 4.18 5.67
C ALA A 361 -8.50 5.39 6.41
N ALA A 362 -8.45 5.40 7.74
CA ALA A 362 -8.94 6.53 8.54
C ALA A 362 -8.14 7.82 8.26
N ILE A 363 -6.81 7.73 8.19
CA ILE A 363 -5.94 8.86 7.84
C ILE A 363 -6.24 9.36 6.42
N SER A 364 -6.41 8.45 5.47
CA SER A 364 -6.78 8.80 4.08
C SER A 364 -8.10 9.55 4.00
N ALA A 365 -9.13 9.05 4.71
CA ALA A 365 -10.45 9.70 4.78
C ALA A 365 -10.36 11.09 5.41
N LEU A 366 -9.57 11.24 6.47
CA LEU A 366 -9.35 12.53 7.14
C LEU A 366 -8.65 13.52 6.20
N ILE A 367 -7.58 13.10 5.51
CA ILE A 367 -6.87 13.94 4.55
C ILE A 367 -7.82 14.34 3.41
N PHE A 368 -8.62 13.41 2.91
CA PHE A 368 -9.62 13.67 1.87
C PHE A 368 -10.61 14.77 2.30
N MET A 369 -11.16 14.68 3.51
CA MET A 369 -12.07 15.70 4.05
C MET A 369 -11.40 17.07 4.18
N ILE A 370 -10.15 17.12 4.65
CA ILE A 370 -9.38 18.37 4.78
C ILE A 370 -9.12 19.00 3.40
N VAL A 371 -8.69 18.20 2.43
CA VAL A 371 -8.43 18.66 1.06
C VAL A 371 -9.70 19.19 0.44
N MET A 372 -10.81 18.48 0.56
CA MET A 372 -12.10 18.91 0.07
C MET A 372 -12.57 20.23 0.70
N TYR A 373 -12.45 20.35 2.02
CA TYR A 373 -12.79 21.59 2.73
C TYR A 373 -11.95 22.79 2.26
N LEU A 374 -10.62 22.62 2.20
CA LEU A 374 -9.71 23.68 1.78
C LEU A 374 -9.99 24.11 0.33
N MET A 375 -10.25 23.17 -0.55
CA MET A 375 -10.54 23.47 -1.95
C MET A 375 -11.87 24.18 -2.13
N MET A 376 -12.93 23.76 -1.43
CA MET A 376 -14.19 24.50 -1.42
C MET A 376 -14.02 25.92 -0.91
N LYS A 377 -13.25 26.10 0.17
CA LYS A 377 -12.94 27.41 0.71
C LYS A 377 -12.22 28.30 -0.33
N VAL A 378 -11.17 27.79 -0.96
CA VAL A 378 -10.42 28.52 -2.01
C VAL A 378 -11.33 28.93 -3.18
N MET A 379 -12.22 28.06 -3.63
CA MET A 379 -13.16 28.34 -4.72
C MET A 379 -14.18 29.42 -4.32
N ILE A 380 -14.72 29.36 -3.11
CA ILE A 380 -15.66 30.37 -2.59
C ILE A 380 -14.95 31.72 -2.48
N ASP A 381 -13.75 31.78 -1.92
CA ASP A 381 -12.98 32.99 -1.74
C ASP A 381 -12.64 33.67 -3.10
N ARG A 382 -12.26 32.85 -4.11
CA ARG A 382 -12.02 33.37 -5.48
C ARG A 382 -13.28 33.90 -6.14
N SER A 383 -14.44 33.35 -5.84
CA SER A 383 -15.72 33.72 -6.38
C SER A 383 -16.43 34.82 -5.54
N ALA A 384 -15.81 35.25 -4.42
CA ALA A 384 -16.46 36.16 -3.45
C ALA A 384 -16.97 37.47 -4.07
N PHE A 385 -16.20 38.08 -4.96
CA PHE A 385 -16.62 39.30 -5.67
C PHE A 385 -17.85 39.04 -6.57
N SER A 386 -17.83 37.97 -7.35
CA SER A 386 -18.97 37.60 -8.22
C SER A 386 -20.21 37.22 -7.40
N ILE A 387 -20.02 36.54 -6.26
CA ILE A 387 -21.10 36.22 -5.32
C ILE A 387 -21.70 37.49 -4.70
N SER A 388 -20.85 38.45 -4.33
CA SER A 388 -21.30 39.74 -3.79
C SER A 388 -22.10 40.53 -4.83
N LEU A 389 -21.65 40.56 -6.09
CA LEU A 389 -22.34 41.18 -7.19
C LEU A 389 -23.73 40.57 -7.43
N MET A 390 -23.84 39.25 -7.41
CA MET A 390 -25.13 38.55 -7.54
C MET A 390 -26.09 38.87 -6.39
N LYS A 391 -25.58 39.04 -5.15
CA LYS A 391 -26.39 39.47 -4.01
C LYS A 391 -26.96 40.87 -4.24
N VAL A 392 -26.16 41.79 -4.80
CA VAL A 392 -26.60 43.13 -5.15
C VAL A 392 -27.69 43.11 -6.22
N PHE A 393 -27.62 42.18 -7.18
CA PHE A 393 -28.67 41.94 -8.18
C PHE A 393 -29.90 41.21 -7.66
N GLY A 394 -30.00 40.93 -6.35
CA GLY A 394 -31.20 40.40 -5.74
C GLY A 394 -31.33 38.87 -5.74
N TYR A 395 -30.29 38.12 -6.12
CA TYR A 395 -30.32 36.65 -6.07
C TYR A 395 -30.36 36.14 -4.62
N ARG A 396 -31.22 35.15 -4.37
CA ARG A 396 -31.38 34.54 -3.05
C ARG A 396 -30.19 33.65 -2.70
N LYS A 397 -29.92 33.49 -1.39
CA LYS A 397 -28.83 32.62 -0.90
C LYS A 397 -28.86 31.21 -1.48
N GLY A 398 -30.07 30.62 -1.64
CA GLY A 398 -30.25 29.27 -2.23
C GLY A 398 -29.89 29.21 -3.71
N GLU A 399 -30.18 30.25 -4.48
CA GLU A 399 -29.83 30.31 -5.90
C GLU A 399 -28.32 30.48 -6.10
N ILE A 400 -27.68 31.30 -5.28
CA ILE A 400 -26.22 31.46 -5.29
C ILE A 400 -25.53 30.17 -4.89
N ARG A 401 -26.06 29.49 -3.86
CA ARG A 401 -25.55 28.15 -3.45
C ARG A 401 -25.62 27.18 -4.61
N ARG A 402 -26.77 27.09 -5.27
CA ARG A 402 -26.98 26.19 -6.41
C ARG A 402 -26.08 26.50 -7.60
N LEU A 403 -25.81 27.79 -7.86
CA LEU A 403 -24.92 28.21 -8.94
C LEU A 403 -23.45 27.83 -8.70
N TYR A 404 -22.96 28.00 -7.46
CA TYR A 404 -21.55 27.87 -7.13
C TYR A 404 -21.17 26.54 -6.49
N LEU A 405 -22.04 25.94 -5.66
CA LEU A 405 -21.73 24.68 -4.97
C LEU A 405 -22.10 23.44 -5.79
N ASP A 406 -23.25 23.46 -6.48
CA ASP A 406 -23.65 22.32 -7.31
C ASP A 406 -22.72 22.16 -8.52
N GLY A 407 -22.11 23.24 -9.02
CA GLY A 407 -21.06 23.19 -10.04
C GLY A 407 -19.82 22.39 -9.60
N ASN A 408 -19.48 22.46 -8.30
CA ASN A 408 -18.36 21.71 -7.72
C ASN A 408 -18.64 20.23 -7.56
N PHE A 409 -19.93 19.86 -7.44
CA PHE A 409 -20.34 18.46 -7.40
C PHE A 409 -19.91 17.71 -8.66
N TYR A 410 -19.94 18.35 -9.82
CA TYR A 410 -19.45 17.74 -11.07
C TYR A 410 -17.93 17.48 -11.04
N ILE A 411 -17.15 18.35 -10.37
CA ILE A 411 -15.70 18.14 -10.22
C ILE A 411 -15.44 16.94 -9.32
N ILE A 412 -16.22 16.80 -8.24
CA ILE A 412 -16.11 15.70 -7.28
C ILE A 412 -16.47 14.36 -7.94
N MET A 413 -17.51 14.37 -8.80
CA MET A 413 -17.92 13.15 -9.51
C MET A 413 -16.98 12.73 -10.63
N LEU A 414 -16.18 13.67 -11.16
CA LEU A 414 -15.18 13.41 -12.21
C LEU A 414 -13.81 13.00 -11.65
N GLY A 415 -13.51 13.32 -10.41
CA GLY A 415 -12.26 12.97 -9.71
C GLY A 415 -12.36 11.70 -8.93
#